data_01027330725e3054dc721e502358f6b4
#
_entry.id   01027330725e3054dc721e502358f6b4
#
_cell.length_a   1.000
_cell.length_b   1.000
_cell.length_c   1.000
_cell.angle_alpha   90.00
_cell.angle_beta   90.00
_cell.angle_gamma   90.00
#
_symmetry.space_group_name_H-M   'P 1'
#
loop_
_entity.id
_entity.type
_entity.pdbx_description
1 polymer ?
#
loop_
_entity_poly.entity_id
_entity_poly.type
_entity_poly.pdbx_seq_one_letter_code
_entity_poly.pdbx_strand_id
1 'polypeptide(L)'
;MTINVIKATQIQKSYGPLHVLKGVDLIVEKGELVSIVGASGAGKSTLLHIVGTLDKPDSGEVIMNDTRLSTLSEKELAHFRNKHIGFVFQFHHLLPEFTALENVCVPGYIARKKESEVVQRAKELLDFLGLHERLDHKPSQLSGGEQQRVAVARALINKPDVILADEPSGNLDTHNAKELHNLFFRLRNEFKQTFIIVTHNEELANM
;
A
#
# COMPACT_ATOMS: atom_id res chain seq x y z
N MET A 1 1.01 -10.62 -23.75
CA MET A 1 2.26 -10.39 -22.99
C MET A 1 1.85 -9.83 -21.64
N THR A 2 2.25 -10.51 -20.58
CA THR A 2 2.05 -10.02 -19.21
C THR A 2 2.99 -8.84 -18.96
N ILE A 3 2.47 -7.79 -18.32
CA ILE A 3 3.26 -6.57 -18.01
C ILE A 3 3.68 -6.68 -16.55
N ASN A 4 4.98 -6.77 -16.30
CA ASN A 4 5.52 -6.74 -14.95
C ASN A 4 5.45 -5.32 -14.41
N VAL A 5 4.75 -5.13 -13.27
CA VAL A 5 4.73 -3.86 -12.54
C VAL A 5 5.96 -3.74 -11.65
N ILE A 6 6.39 -4.83 -11.03
CA ILE A 6 7.56 -4.87 -10.15
C ILE A 6 8.44 -6.06 -10.52
N LYS A 7 9.74 -5.79 -10.58
CA LYS A 7 10.79 -6.81 -10.61
C LYS A 7 11.87 -6.43 -9.61
N ALA A 8 11.97 -7.18 -8.53
CA ALA A 8 13.07 -7.11 -7.57
C ALA A 8 14.00 -8.31 -7.81
N THR A 9 15.30 -8.07 -7.86
CA THR A 9 16.29 -9.10 -8.19
C THR A 9 17.42 -9.08 -7.19
N GLN A 10 17.68 -10.25 -6.56
CA GLN A 10 18.77 -10.50 -5.63
C GLN A 10 18.87 -9.45 -4.49
N ILE A 11 17.71 -9.11 -3.92
CA ILE A 11 17.63 -8.11 -2.86
C ILE A 11 18.28 -8.63 -1.59
N GLN A 12 19.30 -7.89 -1.12
CA GLN A 12 19.96 -8.14 0.15
C GLN A 12 19.78 -6.96 1.09
N LYS A 13 19.61 -7.25 2.38
CA LYS A 13 19.48 -6.24 3.43
C LYS A 13 19.97 -6.77 4.76
N SER A 14 20.80 -5.96 5.43
CA SER A 14 21.33 -6.24 6.77
C SER A 14 21.10 -5.04 7.68
N TYR A 15 20.90 -5.29 8.95
CA TYR A 15 20.90 -4.27 10.01
C TYR A 15 21.96 -4.65 11.04
N GLY A 16 23.11 -3.99 10.96
CA GLY A 16 24.29 -4.38 11.71
C GLY A 16 24.72 -5.83 11.37
N PRO A 17 24.85 -6.72 12.35
CA PRO A 17 25.26 -8.11 12.09
C PRO A 17 24.10 -9.01 11.58
N LEU A 18 22.86 -8.51 11.59
CA LEU A 18 21.68 -9.29 11.22
C LEU A 18 21.42 -9.21 9.71
N HIS A 19 21.65 -10.31 8.99
CA HIS A 19 21.28 -10.45 7.59
C HIS A 19 19.79 -10.83 7.47
N VAL A 20 18.96 -9.87 7.09
CA VAL A 20 17.48 -10.02 7.02
C VAL A 20 17.04 -10.55 5.65
N LEU A 21 17.51 -9.94 4.56
CA LEU A 21 17.23 -10.42 3.20
C LEU A 21 18.53 -10.95 2.58
N LYS A 22 18.45 -12.15 1.99
CA LYS A 22 19.62 -12.93 1.55
C LYS A 22 19.53 -13.28 0.06
N GLY A 23 19.26 -12.30 -0.80
CA GLY A 23 19.13 -12.51 -2.24
C GLY A 23 17.70 -12.90 -2.63
N VAL A 24 16.72 -12.04 -2.28
CA VAL A 24 15.30 -12.28 -2.59
C VAL A 24 14.98 -11.79 -3.98
N ASP A 25 14.29 -12.63 -4.76
CA ASP A 25 13.71 -12.30 -6.05
C ASP A 25 12.18 -12.20 -5.94
N LEU A 26 11.58 -11.18 -6.59
CA LEU A 26 10.13 -10.99 -6.63
C LEU A 26 9.74 -10.41 -7.99
N ILE A 27 8.74 -11.02 -8.63
CA ILE A 27 8.11 -10.49 -9.84
C ILE A 27 6.62 -10.37 -9.57
N VAL A 28 6.03 -9.22 -9.92
CA VAL A 28 4.60 -8.95 -9.77
C VAL A 28 4.04 -8.42 -11.07
N GLU A 29 3.00 -9.05 -11.58
CA GLU A 29 2.31 -8.68 -12.79
C GLU A 29 1.19 -7.66 -12.53
N LYS A 30 0.82 -6.91 -13.55
CA LYS A 30 -0.27 -5.94 -13.46
C LYS A 30 -1.60 -6.62 -13.15
N GLY A 31 -2.30 -6.13 -12.12
CA GLY A 31 -3.59 -6.68 -11.67
C GLY A 31 -3.46 -7.95 -10.84
N GLU A 32 -2.25 -8.34 -10.48
CA GLU A 32 -1.98 -9.47 -9.59
C GLU A 32 -2.17 -9.07 -8.12
N LEU A 33 -2.61 -10.03 -7.29
CA LEU A 33 -2.59 -9.92 -5.85
C LEU A 33 -1.59 -10.97 -5.33
N VAL A 34 -0.48 -10.51 -4.80
CA VAL A 34 0.59 -11.33 -4.25
C VAL A 34 0.57 -11.26 -2.73
N SER A 35 0.56 -12.40 -2.06
CA SER A 35 0.69 -12.50 -0.61
C SER A 35 2.09 -12.97 -0.24
N ILE A 36 2.77 -12.23 0.64
CA ILE A 36 4.06 -12.59 1.23
C ILE A 36 3.80 -13.10 2.64
N VAL A 37 3.99 -14.39 2.83
CA VAL A 37 3.75 -15.07 4.12
C VAL A 37 5.04 -15.58 4.72
N GLY A 38 5.05 -15.81 6.03
CA GLY A 38 6.20 -16.37 6.75
C GLY A 38 6.22 -15.95 8.22
N ALA A 39 7.14 -16.52 8.98
CA ALA A 39 7.29 -16.24 10.40
C ALA A 39 7.57 -14.76 10.70
N SER A 40 7.23 -14.32 11.92
CA SER A 40 7.63 -12.98 12.39
C SER A 40 9.15 -12.83 12.33
N GLY A 41 9.62 -11.67 11.92
CA GLY A 41 11.06 -11.41 11.78
C GLY A 41 11.71 -11.97 10.51
N ALA A 42 10.96 -12.66 9.62
CA ALA A 42 11.51 -13.22 8.38
C ALA A 42 11.88 -12.18 7.28
N GLY A 43 11.72 -10.88 7.56
CA GLY A 43 12.08 -9.82 6.61
C GLY A 43 10.96 -9.39 5.65
N LYS A 44 9.72 -9.85 5.85
CA LYS A 44 8.59 -9.53 4.96
C LYS A 44 8.35 -8.02 4.83
N SER A 45 8.19 -7.32 5.96
CA SER A 45 8.02 -5.86 5.96
C SER A 45 9.25 -5.14 5.40
N THR A 46 10.46 -5.66 5.65
CA THR A 46 11.70 -5.12 5.07
C THR A 46 11.67 -5.18 3.55
N LEU A 47 11.28 -6.32 2.97
CA LEU A 47 11.13 -6.46 1.52
C LEU A 47 10.08 -5.49 0.98
N LEU A 48 8.91 -5.40 1.65
CA LEU A 48 7.85 -4.49 1.27
C LEU A 48 8.29 -3.03 1.30
N HIS A 49 9.04 -2.62 2.32
CA HIS A 49 9.59 -1.26 2.46
C HIS A 49 10.62 -0.94 1.37
N ILE A 50 11.47 -1.90 1.00
CA ILE A 50 12.44 -1.73 -0.10
C ILE A 50 11.73 -1.58 -1.44
N VAL A 51 10.79 -2.48 -1.74
CA VAL A 51 9.97 -2.40 -2.96
C VAL A 51 9.16 -1.11 -2.98
N GLY A 52 8.68 -0.68 -1.82
CA GLY A 52 7.94 0.57 -1.62
C GLY A 52 8.80 1.84 -1.55
N THR A 53 10.11 1.73 -1.70
CA THR A 53 11.04 2.87 -1.65
C THR A 53 11.09 3.61 -0.30
N LEU A 54 10.67 2.96 0.78
CA LEU A 54 10.78 3.48 2.16
C LEU A 54 12.15 3.14 2.77
N ASP A 55 12.79 2.09 2.29
CA ASP A 55 14.16 1.70 2.64
C ASP A 55 14.94 1.36 1.36
N LYS A 56 16.27 1.29 1.46
CA LYS A 56 17.16 0.93 0.35
C LYS A 56 17.76 -0.44 0.59
N PRO A 57 17.89 -1.28 -0.44
CA PRO A 57 18.63 -2.53 -0.33
C PRO A 57 20.14 -2.24 -0.17
N ASP A 58 20.88 -3.15 0.45
CA ASP A 58 22.33 -3.10 0.48
C ASP A 58 22.93 -3.52 -0.87
N SER A 59 22.27 -4.47 -1.54
CA SER A 59 22.55 -4.88 -2.93
C SER A 59 21.31 -5.47 -3.56
N GLY A 60 21.38 -5.70 -4.88
CA GLY A 60 20.24 -6.08 -5.70
C GLY A 60 19.58 -4.87 -6.34
N GLU A 61 18.49 -5.10 -7.06
CA GLU A 61 17.84 -4.07 -7.85
C GLU A 61 16.33 -4.19 -7.81
N VAL A 62 15.64 -3.04 -7.76
CA VAL A 62 14.17 -2.94 -7.94
C VAL A 62 13.88 -2.11 -9.18
N ILE A 63 13.12 -2.71 -10.09
CA ILE A 63 12.57 -2.06 -11.28
C ILE A 63 11.05 -2.01 -11.11
N MET A 64 10.44 -0.85 -11.30
CA MET A 64 9.00 -0.65 -11.29
C MET A 64 8.57 0.13 -12.53
N ASN A 65 7.61 -0.41 -13.30
CA ASN A 65 7.17 0.19 -14.58
C ASN A 65 8.36 0.57 -15.47
N ASP A 66 9.29 -0.35 -15.71
CA ASP A 66 10.52 -0.17 -16.48
C ASP A 66 11.49 0.89 -15.94
N THR A 67 11.20 1.48 -14.77
CA THR A 67 12.04 2.45 -14.10
C THR A 67 12.91 1.76 -13.05
N ARG A 68 14.22 1.88 -13.18
CA ARG A 68 15.20 1.40 -12.21
C ARG A 68 15.25 2.37 -11.03
N LEU A 69 14.73 1.97 -9.87
CA LEU A 69 14.54 2.87 -8.72
C LEU A 69 15.86 3.40 -8.13
N SER A 70 16.94 2.63 -8.22
CA SER A 70 18.29 3.02 -7.75
C SER A 70 18.91 4.20 -8.51
N THR A 71 18.39 4.52 -9.72
CA THR A 71 18.89 5.65 -10.53
C THR A 71 18.22 6.97 -10.18
N LEU A 72 17.15 6.95 -9.41
CA LEU A 72 16.40 8.14 -9.05
C LEU A 72 17.04 8.86 -7.86
N SER A 73 17.09 10.18 -7.90
CA SER A 73 17.41 11.02 -6.75
C SER A 73 16.31 10.92 -5.69
N GLU A 74 16.59 11.29 -4.44
CA GLU A 74 15.61 11.24 -3.34
C GLU A 74 14.32 12.02 -3.66
N LYS A 75 14.43 13.15 -4.34
CA LYS A 75 13.29 13.96 -4.77
C LYS A 75 12.45 13.26 -5.84
N GLU A 76 13.11 12.67 -6.82
CA GLU A 76 12.45 11.91 -7.88
C GLU A 76 11.80 10.65 -7.31
N LEU A 77 12.48 9.96 -6.37
CA LEU A 77 11.97 8.78 -5.70
C LEU A 77 10.72 9.10 -4.85
N ALA A 78 10.72 10.25 -4.14
CA ALA A 78 9.54 10.70 -3.40
C ALA A 78 8.36 11.02 -4.33
N HIS A 79 8.62 11.65 -5.48
CA HIS A 79 7.59 11.90 -6.49
C HIS A 79 7.08 10.61 -7.11
N PHE A 80 7.99 9.71 -7.47
CA PHE A 80 7.67 8.39 -8.01
C PHE A 80 6.79 7.60 -7.04
N ARG A 81 7.18 7.51 -5.76
CA ARG A 81 6.41 6.86 -4.70
C ARG A 81 5.00 7.44 -4.59
N ASN A 82 4.86 8.76 -4.50
CA ASN A 82 3.56 9.43 -4.40
C ASN A 82 2.63 9.12 -5.57
N LYS A 83 3.18 8.95 -6.77
CA LYS A 83 2.43 8.71 -8.00
C LYS A 83 2.06 7.23 -8.21
N HIS A 84 3.01 6.33 -7.95
CA HIS A 84 2.94 4.92 -8.39
C HIS A 84 2.63 3.94 -7.27
N ILE A 85 2.79 4.33 -5.99
CA ILE A 85 2.68 3.43 -4.85
C ILE A 85 1.64 3.94 -3.86
N GLY A 86 0.70 3.08 -3.48
CA GLY A 86 -0.19 3.29 -2.34
C GLY A 86 0.26 2.43 -1.16
N PHE A 87 0.19 2.96 0.06
CA PHE A 87 0.52 2.20 1.28
C PHE A 87 -0.69 2.02 2.18
N VAL A 88 -0.84 0.81 2.70
CA VAL A 88 -1.78 0.44 3.75
C VAL A 88 -1.01 -0.27 4.85
N PHE A 89 -1.06 0.23 6.09
CA PHE A 89 -0.34 -0.30 7.22
C PHE A 89 -1.29 -0.90 8.26
N GLN A 90 -0.77 -1.74 9.13
CA GLN A 90 -1.48 -2.31 10.29
C GLN A 90 -2.01 -1.23 11.22
N PHE A 91 -1.17 -0.23 11.55
CA PHE A 91 -1.60 1.00 12.20
C PHE A 91 -1.91 2.01 11.10
N HIS A 92 -3.14 2.40 10.97
CA HIS A 92 -3.71 3.17 9.85
C HIS A 92 -2.92 4.45 9.50
N HIS A 93 -2.14 4.99 10.45
CA HIS A 93 -1.35 6.23 10.32
C HIS A 93 -2.17 7.39 9.72
N LEU A 94 -3.42 7.51 10.17
CA LEU A 94 -4.24 8.67 9.85
C LEU A 94 -3.78 9.86 10.69
N LEU A 95 -3.82 11.05 10.08
CA LEU A 95 -3.52 12.30 10.77
C LEU A 95 -4.71 12.63 11.69
N PRO A 96 -4.51 12.66 13.01
CA PRO A 96 -5.62 12.71 13.96
C PRO A 96 -6.39 14.04 13.96
N GLU A 97 -5.77 15.13 13.51
CA GLU A 97 -6.39 16.44 13.38
C GLU A 97 -7.27 16.57 12.14
N PHE A 98 -7.06 15.72 11.14
CA PHE A 98 -7.73 15.74 9.86
C PHE A 98 -8.94 14.81 9.84
N THR A 99 -9.98 15.21 9.13
CA THR A 99 -11.16 14.38 8.84
C THR A 99 -10.79 13.21 7.94
N ALA A 100 -11.72 12.26 7.76
CA ALA A 100 -11.57 11.17 6.81
C ALA A 100 -11.31 11.70 5.39
N LEU A 101 -12.10 12.68 4.94
CA LEU A 101 -11.94 13.32 3.64
C LEU A 101 -10.57 13.96 3.48
N GLU A 102 -10.14 14.76 4.46
CA GLU A 102 -8.83 15.44 4.42
C GLU A 102 -7.68 14.44 4.40
N ASN A 103 -7.73 13.39 5.22
CA ASN A 103 -6.72 12.32 5.21
C ASN A 103 -6.55 11.69 3.82
N VAL A 104 -7.65 11.42 3.12
CA VAL A 104 -7.63 10.85 1.77
C VAL A 104 -7.06 11.85 0.76
N CYS A 105 -7.30 13.14 0.92
CA CYS A 105 -6.85 14.19 0.01
C CYS A 105 -5.32 14.44 0.06
N VAL A 106 -4.66 14.21 1.20
CA VAL A 106 -3.24 14.55 1.42
C VAL A 106 -2.32 14.14 0.28
N PRO A 107 -2.29 12.86 -0.20
CA PRO A 107 -1.36 12.49 -1.27
C PRO A 107 -1.67 13.17 -2.62
N GLY A 108 -2.94 13.52 -2.85
CA GLY A 108 -3.36 14.29 -4.03
C GLY A 108 -2.82 15.72 -4.01
N TYR A 109 -2.82 16.36 -2.82
CA TYR A 109 -2.23 17.70 -2.64
C TYR A 109 -0.71 17.67 -2.77
N ILE A 110 -0.04 16.63 -2.24
CA ILE A 110 1.40 16.42 -2.43
C ILE A 110 1.73 16.27 -3.93
N ALA A 111 0.85 15.62 -4.70
CA ALA A 111 0.98 15.49 -6.16
C ALA A 111 0.67 16.81 -6.91
N ARG A 112 0.33 17.89 -6.22
CA ARG A 112 -0.02 19.21 -6.77
C ARG A 112 -1.20 19.18 -7.75
N LYS A 113 -2.14 18.26 -7.55
CA LYS A 113 -3.40 18.20 -8.31
C LYS A 113 -4.33 19.33 -7.87
N LYS A 114 -5.29 19.69 -8.72
CA LYS A 114 -6.31 20.69 -8.38
C LYS A 114 -7.16 20.20 -7.21
N GLU A 115 -7.40 21.08 -6.26
CA GLU A 115 -8.16 20.77 -5.06
C GLU A 115 -9.54 20.17 -5.37
N SER A 116 -10.28 20.80 -6.29
CA SER A 116 -11.61 20.30 -6.69
C SER A 116 -11.58 18.87 -7.23
N GLU A 117 -10.56 18.49 -8.01
CA GLU A 117 -10.39 17.14 -8.55
C GLU A 117 -10.03 16.14 -7.44
N VAL A 118 -9.18 16.55 -6.50
CA VAL A 118 -8.76 15.71 -5.37
C VAL A 118 -9.94 15.46 -4.44
N VAL A 119 -10.68 16.50 -4.05
CA VAL A 119 -11.83 16.40 -3.17
C VAL A 119 -12.94 15.54 -3.80
N GLN A 120 -13.25 15.78 -5.07
CA GLN A 120 -14.24 14.97 -5.78
C GLN A 120 -13.85 13.48 -5.80
N ARG A 121 -12.60 13.18 -6.16
CA ARG A 121 -12.10 11.80 -6.18
C ARG A 121 -12.07 11.17 -4.78
N ALA A 122 -11.72 11.92 -3.74
CA ALA A 122 -11.73 11.44 -2.37
C ALA A 122 -13.15 11.06 -1.91
N LYS A 123 -14.15 11.89 -2.22
CA LYS A 123 -15.57 11.59 -1.95
C LYS A 123 -16.04 10.32 -2.65
N GLU A 124 -15.72 10.16 -3.94
CA GLU A 124 -16.05 8.95 -4.71
C GLU A 124 -15.43 7.69 -4.10
N LEU A 125 -14.16 7.77 -3.65
CA LEU A 125 -13.49 6.65 -3.00
C LEU A 125 -14.11 6.32 -1.64
N LEU A 126 -14.38 7.32 -0.82
CA LEU A 126 -15.01 7.12 0.49
C LEU A 126 -16.43 6.56 0.35
N ASP A 127 -17.21 7.03 -0.62
CA ASP A 127 -18.53 6.49 -0.93
C ASP A 127 -18.45 5.01 -1.38
N PHE A 128 -17.56 4.70 -2.32
CA PHE A 128 -17.31 3.32 -2.77
C PHE A 128 -16.93 2.37 -1.62
N LEU A 129 -16.24 2.90 -0.59
CA LEU A 129 -15.81 2.16 0.59
C LEU A 129 -16.84 2.17 1.73
N GLY A 130 -18.06 2.67 1.48
CA GLY A 130 -19.15 2.70 2.46
C GLY A 130 -18.94 3.70 3.59
N LEU A 131 -18.23 4.82 3.31
CA LEU A 131 -17.90 5.87 4.28
C LEU A 131 -18.55 7.22 3.92
N HIS A 132 -19.63 7.20 3.15
CA HIS A 132 -20.38 8.40 2.73
C HIS A 132 -20.75 9.30 3.92
N GLU A 133 -21.25 8.71 5.02
CA GLU A 133 -21.67 9.42 6.23
C GLU A 133 -20.49 9.77 7.16
N ARG A 134 -19.25 9.47 6.79
CA ARG A 134 -18.05 9.60 7.62
C ARG A 134 -17.06 10.65 7.14
N LEU A 135 -17.38 11.40 6.08
CA LEU A 135 -16.46 12.34 5.43
C LEU A 135 -15.81 13.33 6.40
N ASP A 136 -16.61 13.89 7.30
CA ASP A 136 -16.20 14.94 8.25
C ASP A 136 -15.78 14.38 9.62
N HIS A 137 -15.77 13.04 9.78
CA HIS A 137 -15.36 12.43 11.04
C HIS A 137 -13.83 12.39 11.14
N LYS A 138 -13.31 12.66 12.35
CA LYS A 138 -11.91 12.49 12.68
C LYS A 138 -11.60 11.03 13.03
N PRO A 139 -10.34 10.57 12.94
CA PRO A 139 -9.96 9.20 13.27
C PRO A 139 -10.49 8.70 14.61
N SER A 140 -10.50 9.54 15.65
CA SER A 140 -11.03 9.19 16.98
C SER A 140 -12.53 8.91 17.02
N GLN A 141 -13.27 9.27 15.97
CA GLN A 141 -14.72 9.07 15.82
C GLN A 141 -15.06 7.89 14.92
N LEU A 142 -14.05 7.20 14.40
CA LEU A 142 -14.17 6.08 13.48
C LEU A 142 -13.79 4.77 14.17
N SER A 143 -14.51 3.70 13.86
CA SER A 143 -14.10 2.34 14.24
C SER A 143 -12.77 1.94 13.55
N GLY A 144 -12.10 0.91 14.07
CA GLY A 144 -10.86 0.41 13.45
C GLY A 144 -11.03 0.01 11.98
N GLY A 145 -12.14 -0.66 11.64
CA GLY A 145 -12.46 -1.01 10.26
C GLY A 145 -12.74 0.19 9.37
N GLU A 146 -13.42 1.25 9.90
CA GLU A 146 -13.62 2.50 9.16
C GLU A 146 -12.30 3.23 8.95
N GLN A 147 -11.43 3.31 9.96
CA GLN A 147 -10.10 3.90 9.83
C GLN A 147 -9.26 3.19 8.76
N GLN A 148 -9.34 1.85 8.73
CA GLN A 148 -8.62 1.06 7.72
C GLN A 148 -9.16 1.34 6.31
N ARG A 149 -10.48 1.44 6.13
CA ARG A 149 -11.08 1.82 4.85
C ARG A 149 -10.67 3.24 4.42
N VAL A 150 -10.56 4.19 5.35
CA VAL A 150 -9.99 5.53 5.06
C VAL A 150 -8.54 5.43 4.60
N ALA A 151 -7.71 4.58 5.24
CA ALA A 151 -6.32 4.36 4.82
C ALA A 151 -6.23 3.73 3.42
N VAL A 152 -7.15 2.81 3.07
CA VAL A 152 -7.26 2.26 1.71
C VAL A 152 -7.67 3.34 0.71
N ALA A 153 -8.66 4.19 1.02
CA ALA A 153 -9.05 5.31 0.16
C ALA A 153 -7.87 6.25 -0.09
N ARG A 154 -7.11 6.59 0.96
CA ARG A 154 -5.89 7.41 0.88
C ARG A 154 -4.85 6.78 -0.03
N ALA A 155 -4.65 5.47 0.04
CA ALA A 155 -3.72 4.76 -0.83
C ALA A 155 -4.15 4.82 -2.30
N LEU A 156 -5.45 4.87 -2.59
CA LEU A 156 -6.02 4.86 -3.95
C LEU A 156 -6.15 6.23 -4.62
N ILE A 157 -5.99 7.35 -3.89
CA ILE A 157 -6.32 8.70 -4.40
C ILE A 157 -5.56 9.07 -5.67
N ASN A 158 -4.29 8.69 -5.75
CA ASN A 158 -3.44 8.99 -6.89
C ASN A 158 -3.54 7.97 -8.03
N LYS A 159 -4.39 6.93 -7.92
CA LYS A 159 -4.49 5.80 -8.86
C LYS A 159 -3.14 5.09 -9.01
N PRO A 160 -2.54 4.59 -7.93
CA PRO A 160 -1.23 3.97 -7.97
C PRO A 160 -1.22 2.70 -8.81
N ASP A 161 -0.06 2.34 -9.35
CA ASP A 161 0.10 1.08 -10.08
C ASP A 161 0.09 -0.14 -9.15
N VAL A 162 0.53 0.04 -7.90
CA VAL A 162 0.55 -1.01 -6.88
C VAL A 162 0.16 -0.46 -5.50
N ILE A 163 -0.56 -1.28 -4.75
CA ILE A 163 -0.80 -1.06 -3.31
C ILE A 163 0.03 -2.07 -2.54
N LEU A 164 0.83 -1.54 -1.61
CA LEU A 164 1.64 -2.29 -0.67
C LEU A 164 0.95 -2.29 0.69
N ALA A 165 0.59 -3.46 1.20
CA ALA A 165 -0.12 -3.60 2.45
C ALA A 165 0.72 -4.41 3.45
N ASP A 166 1.07 -3.79 4.58
CA ASP A 166 1.84 -4.43 5.65
C ASP A 166 0.90 -4.78 6.80
N GLU A 167 0.60 -6.07 6.96
CA GLU A 167 -0.32 -6.62 7.98
C GLU A 167 -1.65 -5.84 8.08
N PRO A 168 -2.34 -5.57 6.97
CA PRO A 168 -3.44 -4.58 6.93
C PRO A 168 -4.65 -4.94 7.78
N SER A 169 -4.81 -6.21 8.16
CA SER A 169 -5.89 -6.70 9.01
C SER A 169 -5.45 -7.04 10.44
N GLY A 170 -4.17 -6.83 10.79
CA GLY A 170 -3.60 -7.30 12.06
C GLY A 170 -4.21 -6.70 13.32
N ASN A 171 -4.84 -5.53 13.23
CA ASN A 171 -5.51 -4.85 14.36
C ASN A 171 -7.05 -4.90 14.27
N LEU A 172 -7.60 -5.67 13.34
CA LEU A 172 -9.04 -5.78 13.12
C LEU A 172 -9.57 -7.07 13.76
N ASP A 173 -10.83 -7.03 14.18
CA ASP A 173 -11.55 -8.25 14.51
C ASP A 173 -11.80 -9.10 13.25
N THR A 174 -12.18 -10.35 13.45
CA THR A 174 -12.34 -11.32 12.36
C THR A 174 -13.34 -10.87 11.29
N HIS A 175 -14.43 -10.19 11.66
CA HIS A 175 -15.42 -9.70 10.71
C HIS A 175 -14.83 -8.60 9.83
N ASN A 176 -14.28 -7.55 10.43
CA ASN A 176 -13.66 -6.44 9.71
C ASN A 176 -12.45 -6.89 8.88
N ALA A 177 -11.67 -7.87 9.35
CA ALA A 177 -10.59 -8.47 8.58
C ALA A 177 -11.08 -9.13 7.28
N LYS A 178 -12.15 -9.94 7.36
CA LYS A 178 -12.78 -10.56 6.17
C LYS A 178 -13.35 -9.52 5.20
N GLU A 179 -14.00 -8.48 5.70
CA GLU A 179 -14.49 -7.39 4.86
C GLU A 179 -13.35 -6.68 4.11
N LEU A 180 -12.23 -6.42 4.80
CA LEU A 180 -11.05 -5.82 4.18
C LEU A 180 -10.45 -6.72 3.10
N HIS A 181 -10.35 -8.03 3.34
CA HIS A 181 -9.85 -8.99 2.36
C HIS A 181 -10.77 -9.01 1.12
N ASN A 182 -12.08 -9.11 1.31
CA ASN A 182 -13.05 -9.05 0.22
C ASN A 182 -12.94 -7.74 -0.57
N LEU A 183 -12.69 -6.63 0.12
CA LEU A 183 -12.47 -5.33 -0.51
C LEU A 183 -11.23 -5.34 -1.42
N PHE A 184 -10.11 -5.94 -1.01
CA PHE A 184 -8.92 -6.05 -1.87
C PHE A 184 -9.19 -6.87 -3.12
N PHE A 185 -9.91 -8.00 -3.00
CA PHE A 185 -10.31 -8.79 -4.17
C PHE A 185 -11.27 -8.03 -5.09
N ARG A 186 -12.22 -7.28 -4.52
CA ARG A 186 -13.11 -6.42 -5.29
C ARG A 186 -12.34 -5.35 -6.06
N LEU A 187 -11.40 -4.64 -5.40
CA LEU A 187 -10.55 -3.64 -6.04
C LEU A 187 -9.67 -4.25 -7.15
N ARG A 188 -9.10 -5.44 -6.92
CA ARG A 188 -8.36 -6.19 -7.94
C ARG A 188 -9.25 -6.51 -9.15
N ASN A 189 -10.44 -7.04 -8.93
CA ASN A 189 -11.31 -7.51 -10.00
C ASN A 189 -11.92 -6.38 -10.80
N GLU A 190 -12.42 -5.32 -10.14
CA GLU A 190 -13.12 -4.20 -10.78
C GLU A 190 -12.15 -3.18 -11.38
N PHE A 191 -11.06 -2.85 -10.67
CA PHE A 191 -10.13 -1.81 -11.10
C PHE A 191 -8.80 -2.33 -11.63
N LYS A 192 -8.62 -3.66 -11.67
CA LYS A 192 -7.33 -4.29 -12.03
C LYS A 192 -6.17 -3.78 -11.19
N GLN A 193 -6.46 -3.45 -9.92
CA GLN A 193 -5.47 -2.94 -8.99
C GLN A 193 -4.50 -4.05 -8.59
N THR A 194 -3.20 -3.76 -8.66
CA THR A 194 -2.14 -4.67 -8.21
C THR A 194 -1.94 -4.52 -6.70
N PHE A 195 -1.75 -5.64 -6.01
CA PHE A 195 -1.49 -5.67 -4.57
C PHE A 195 -0.27 -6.53 -4.24
N ILE A 196 0.52 -6.07 -3.26
CA ILE A 196 1.45 -6.92 -2.51
C ILE A 196 1.05 -6.80 -1.03
N ILE A 197 0.70 -7.92 -0.43
CA ILE A 197 0.21 -7.97 0.94
C ILE A 197 1.15 -8.83 1.78
N VAL A 198 1.76 -8.23 2.79
CA VAL A 198 2.47 -8.96 3.83
C VAL A 198 1.46 -9.35 4.89
N THR A 199 1.39 -10.62 5.22
CA THR A 199 0.47 -11.12 6.25
C THR A 199 0.98 -12.41 6.89
N HIS A 200 0.56 -12.66 8.13
CA HIS A 200 0.67 -13.96 8.79
C HIS A 200 -0.64 -14.76 8.71
N ASN A 201 -1.68 -14.19 8.10
CA ASN A 201 -2.98 -14.85 7.93
C ASN A 201 -2.95 -15.75 6.69
N GLU A 202 -2.93 -17.08 6.93
CA GLU A 202 -2.92 -18.09 5.87
C GLU A 202 -4.24 -18.12 5.06
N GLU A 203 -5.39 -17.74 5.65
CA GLU A 203 -6.64 -17.64 4.90
C GLU A 203 -6.52 -16.64 3.76
N LEU A 204 -5.96 -15.44 4.02
CA LEU A 204 -5.75 -14.43 2.99
C LEU A 204 -4.75 -14.89 1.92
N ALA A 205 -3.74 -15.67 2.33
CA ALA A 205 -2.74 -16.18 1.40
C ALA A 205 -3.30 -17.26 0.46
N ASN A 206 -4.36 -17.95 0.86
CA ASN A 206 -4.99 -19.05 0.11
C ASN A 206 -6.25 -18.61 -0.68
N MET A 207 -6.69 -17.37 -0.56
CA MET A 207 -7.81 -16.79 -1.31
C MET A 207 -7.37 -16.29 -2.70
#